data_944f0f31017cd5e3f06c24f70c1dc26a
#
_entry.id   944f0f31017cd5e3f06c24f70c1dc26a
#
_cell.length_a   1.000
_cell.length_b   1.000
_cell.length_c   1.000
_cell.angle_alpha   90.00
_cell.angle_beta   90.00
_cell.angle_gamma   90.00
#
_symmetry.space_group_name_H-M   'P 1'
#
loop_
_entity.id
_entity.type
_entity.pdbx_description
1 polymer ?
#
loop_
_entity_poly.entity_id
_entity_poly.type
_entity_poly.pdbx_seq_one_letter_code
_entity_poly.pdbx_strand_id
1 'polypeptide(L)' 'MKKIPEEFWDDMEWGREHRSELLDEYVNQWVAIVDKKVISAGKDLAKVKEEARWKTHKKQIPTLFIDSGEHIYGQSIL' A
#
# COMPACT_ATOMS: atom_id res chain seq x y z
N MET A 1 -20.75 -15.35 4.36
CA MET A 1 -19.41 -15.04 4.61
C MET A 1 -18.80 -14.15 3.59
N LYS A 2 -18.05 -13.14 4.00
CA LYS A 2 -17.47 -12.24 3.08
C LYS A 2 -16.19 -12.73 2.55
N LYS A 3 -15.97 -12.53 1.29
CA LYS A 3 -14.78 -12.94 0.65
C LYS A 3 -14.05 -11.73 0.17
N ILE A 4 -12.73 -11.72 0.31
CA ILE A 4 -11.94 -10.63 -0.21
C ILE A 4 -11.79 -10.82 -1.71
N PRO A 5 -12.10 -9.80 -2.51
CA PRO A 5 -12.05 -9.94 -3.97
C PRO A 5 -10.66 -10.29 -4.44
N GLU A 6 -10.61 -11.00 -5.55
CA GLU A 6 -9.34 -11.38 -6.11
C GLU A 6 -8.50 -10.19 -6.49
N GLU A 7 -9.13 -9.14 -6.97
CA GLU A 7 -8.39 -7.96 -7.35
C GLU A 7 -7.67 -7.31 -6.17
N PHE A 8 -8.15 -7.55 -4.95
CA PHE A 8 -7.46 -7.06 -3.77
C PHE A 8 -6.06 -7.67 -3.71
N TRP A 9 -5.98 -8.97 -3.92
CA TRP A 9 -4.71 -9.67 -3.86
C TRP A 9 -3.82 -9.33 -5.04
N ASP A 10 -4.41 -9.14 -6.21
CA ASP A 10 -3.66 -8.76 -7.37
C ASP A 10 -3.02 -7.40 -7.19
N ASP A 11 -3.77 -6.46 -6.62
CA ASP A 11 -3.26 -5.13 -6.39
C ASP A 11 -2.18 -5.13 -5.31
N MET A 12 -2.36 -5.94 -4.28
CA MET A 12 -1.36 -6.05 -3.24
C MET A 12 -0.05 -6.60 -3.80
N GLU A 13 -0.16 -7.59 -4.66
CA GLU A 13 1.02 -8.18 -5.24
C GLU A 13 1.71 -7.20 -6.17
N TRP A 14 0.93 -6.44 -6.92
CA TRP A 14 1.49 -5.41 -7.78
C TRP A 14 2.31 -4.43 -6.95
N GLY A 15 1.79 -4.05 -5.79
CA GLY A 15 2.50 -3.12 -4.93
C GLY A 15 3.82 -3.69 -4.45
N ARG A 16 3.84 -4.97 -4.12
CA ARG A 16 5.07 -5.59 -3.66
C ARG A 16 6.09 -5.68 -4.78
N GLU A 17 5.64 -5.97 -5.98
CA GLU A 17 6.53 -6.10 -7.11
C GLU A 17 7.12 -4.77 -7.53
N HIS A 18 6.38 -3.70 -7.32
CA HIS A 18 6.83 -2.37 -7.71
C HIS A 18 7.34 -1.56 -6.53
N ARG A 19 7.69 -2.25 -5.44
CA ARG A 19 8.08 -1.57 -4.24
C ARG A 19 9.27 -0.63 -4.42
N SER A 20 10.25 -1.04 -5.20
CA SER A 20 11.42 -0.20 -5.38
C SER A 20 11.07 1.08 -6.13
N GLU A 21 10.12 1.01 -7.04
CA GLU A 21 9.68 2.20 -7.74
C GLU A 21 8.86 3.09 -6.82
N LEU A 22 8.01 2.47 -6.00
CA LEU A 22 7.20 3.22 -5.07
C LEU A 22 8.04 3.89 -4.00
N LEU A 23 9.17 3.30 -3.68
CA LEU A 23 10.03 3.85 -2.68
C LEU A 23 10.56 5.22 -3.07
N ASP A 24 10.75 5.46 -4.33
CA ASP A 24 11.25 6.75 -4.79
C ASP A 24 10.25 7.88 -4.53
N GLU A 25 8.97 7.57 -4.61
CA GLU A 25 7.96 8.59 -4.45
C GLU A 25 7.28 8.61 -3.09
N TYR A 26 7.17 7.46 -2.45
CA TYR A 26 6.35 7.34 -1.26
C TYR A 26 7.10 6.80 -0.05
N VAL A 27 8.36 7.13 0.07
CA VAL A 27 9.15 6.58 1.16
C VAL A 27 8.54 6.93 2.51
N ASN A 28 8.44 5.93 3.38
CA ASN A 28 7.89 6.07 4.73
C ASN A 28 6.45 6.55 4.72
N GLN A 29 5.69 6.11 3.73
CA GLN A 29 4.28 6.43 3.65
C GLN A 29 3.47 5.19 3.37
N TRP A 30 2.19 5.25 3.72
CA TRP A 30 1.25 4.22 3.35
C TRP A 30 0.73 4.55 1.97
N VAL A 31 0.52 3.52 1.14
CA VAL A 31 -0.10 3.72 -0.17
C VAL A 31 -1.32 2.82 -0.26
N ALA A 32 -2.36 3.29 -0.89
CA ALA A 32 -3.54 2.50 -1.18
C ALA A 32 -3.54 2.22 -2.67
N ILE A 33 -3.70 0.95 -3.02
CA ILE A 33 -3.56 0.51 -4.40
C ILE A 33 -4.86 -0.01 -4.95
N VAL A 34 -5.28 0.52 -6.09
CA VAL A 34 -6.48 0.04 -6.76
C VAL A 34 -6.17 0.03 -8.25
N ASP A 35 -6.51 -1.07 -8.90
CA ASP A 35 -6.29 -1.24 -10.34
C ASP A 35 -4.83 -1.03 -10.69
N LYS A 36 -3.98 -1.58 -9.84
CA LYS A 36 -2.53 -1.56 -10.06
C LYS A 36 -1.97 -0.15 -10.18
N LYS A 37 -2.45 0.73 -9.31
CA LYS A 37 -1.88 2.05 -9.23
C LYS A 37 -2.17 2.63 -7.86
N VAL A 38 -1.37 3.60 -7.45
CA VAL A 38 -1.53 4.24 -6.16
C VAL A 38 -2.62 5.29 -6.26
N ILE A 39 -3.66 5.11 -5.45
CA ILE A 39 -4.78 6.03 -5.44
C ILE A 39 -4.63 7.08 -4.38
N SER A 40 -3.98 6.73 -3.28
CA SER A 40 -3.85 7.63 -2.15
C SER A 40 -2.59 7.27 -1.40
N ALA A 41 -1.96 8.24 -0.81
CA ALA A 41 -0.72 8.02 -0.06
C ALA A 41 -0.59 9.02 1.06
N GLY A 42 0.10 8.64 2.12
CA GLY A 42 0.33 9.54 3.24
C GLY A 42 0.84 8.79 4.44
N LYS A 43 1.08 9.49 5.53
CA LYS A 43 1.61 8.90 6.73
C LYS A 43 0.54 8.40 7.68
N ASP A 44 -0.67 8.85 7.51
CA ASP A 44 -1.78 8.43 8.35
C ASP A 44 -2.60 7.38 7.62
N LEU A 45 -2.50 6.14 8.06
CA LEU A 45 -3.17 5.03 7.38
C LEU A 45 -4.68 5.24 7.29
N ALA A 46 -5.28 5.72 8.36
CA ALA A 46 -6.73 5.91 8.36
C ALA A 46 -7.16 6.91 7.30
N LYS A 47 -6.41 7.98 7.15
CA LYS A 47 -6.74 8.97 6.14
C LYS A 47 -6.50 8.46 4.74
N VAL A 48 -5.44 7.70 4.56
CA VAL A 48 -5.14 7.12 3.25
C VAL A 48 -6.27 6.18 2.83
N LYS A 49 -6.73 5.35 3.76
CA LYS A 49 -7.82 4.44 3.46
C LYS A 49 -9.11 5.19 3.17
N GLU A 50 -9.39 6.19 3.94
CA GLU A 50 -10.61 6.94 3.78
C GLU A 50 -10.65 7.64 2.43
N GLU A 51 -9.54 8.25 2.06
CA GLU A 51 -9.45 8.91 0.78
C GLU A 51 -9.60 7.93 -0.37
N ALA A 52 -8.99 6.77 -0.26
CA ALA A 52 -9.09 5.76 -1.30
C ALA A 52 -10.51 5.25 -1.47
N ARG A 53 -11.21 5.05 -0.36
CA ARG A 53 -12.60 4.63 -0.43
C ARG A 53 -13.46 5.69 -1.07
N TRP A 54 -13.19 6.94 -0.73
CA TRP A 54 -13.94 8.05 -1.28
C TRP A 54 -13.77 8.12 -2.79
N LYS A 55 -12.55 7.88 -3.25
CA LYS A 55 -12.28 7.98 -4.69
C LYS A 55 -12.78 6.77 -5.48
N THR A 56 -12.77 5.60 -4.89
CA THR A 56 -13.07 4.39 -5.64
C THR A 56 -14.37 3.72 -5.23
N HIS A 57 -14.91 4.09 -4.09
CA HIS A 57 -16.13 3.49 -3.53
C HIS A 57 -15.96 2.00 -3.25
N LYS A 58 -14.73 1.55 -3.08
CA LYS A 58 -14.49 0.17 -2.72
C LYS A 58 -14.33 0.06 -1.24
N LYS A 59 -14.81 -1.03 -0.65
CA LYS A 59 -14.72 -1.21 0.78
C LYS A 59 -13.40 -1.83 1.21
N GLN A 60 -12.86 -2.70 0.40
CA GLN A 60 -11.62 -3.36 0.75
C GLN A 60 -10.54 -2.94 -0.23
N ILE A 61 -9.55 -2.24 0.29
CA ILE A 61 -8.50 -1.68 -0.52
C ILE A 61 -7.16 -2.07 0.09
N PRO A 62 -6.28 -2.69 -0.66
CA PRO A 62 -4.98 -3.04 -0.09
C PRO A 62 -4.15 -1.81 0.17
N THR A 63 -3.49 -1.81 1.32
CA THR A 63 -2.57 -0.75 1.67
C THR A 63 -1.23 -1.35 2.00
N LEU A 64 -0.18 -0.61 1.72
CA LEU A 64 1.16 -1.09 1.93
C LEU A 64 2.00 0.04 2.47
N PHE A 65 2.82 -0.24 3.47
CA PHE A 65 3.71 0.78 3.99
C PHE A 65 5.03 0.69 3.25
N ILE A 66 5.46 1.79 2.66
CA ILE A 66 6.68 1.81 1.86
C ILE A 66 7.78 2.35 2.74
N ASP A 67 8.52 1.47 3.39
CA ASP A 67 9.59 1.93 4.25
C ASP A 67 10.92 1.95 3.51
N SER A 68 11.86 2.66 4.06
CA SER A 68 13.14 2.81 3.41
C SER A 68 13.97 1.54 3.46
N GLY A 69 13.61 0.65 4.33
CA GLY A 69 14.37 -0.58 4.47
C GLY A 69 15.57 -0.47 5.38
N GLU A 70 15.88 0.72 5.77
CA GLU A 70 17.08 0.89 6.57
C GLU A 70 16.99 0.25 7.91
N HIS A 71 15.87 0.43 8.59
CA HIS A 71 15.74 -0.15 9.89
C HIS A 71 15.68 -1.65 9.85
N ILE A 72 15.40 -2.22 8.74
CA ILE A 72 15.38 -3.64 8.63
C ILE A 72 16.76 -4.22 8.79
N TYR A 73 17.72 -3.56 8.22
CA TYR A 73 19.03 -4.07 8.33
C TYR A 73 19.50 -4.08 9.74
N GLY A 74 19.18 -3.08 10.44
CA GLY A 74 19.62 -2.98 11.78
C GLY A 74 19.23 -4.13 12.57
N GLN A 75 18.07 -4.70 12.28
CA GLN A 75 17.69 -5.75 13.04
C GLN A 75 18.02 -7.01 12.47
N SER A 76 18.02 -7.10 11.27
CA SER A 76 18.18 -8.39 10.73
C SER A 76 19.51 -8.91 11.07
N ILE A 77 20.37 -8.09 11.32
CA ILE A 77 21.55 -8.59 11.57
C ILE A 77 21.82 -9.09 12.76
N LEU A 78 21.36 -9.04 13.16
CA LEU A 78 21.71 -9.46 14.16
C LEU A 78 21.40 -10.10 14.65
#